data_165a9ca025c37024dca863e918a1c7fd
#
_entry.id   165a9ca025c37024dca863e918a1c7fd
#
_cell.length_a   1.000
_cell.length_b   1.000
_cell.length_c   1.000
_cell.angle_alpha   90.00
_cell.angle_beta   90.00
_cell.angle_gamma   90.00
#
_symmetry.space_group_name_H-M   'P 1'
#
loop_
_entity.id
_entity.type
_entity.pdbx_description
1 polymer ?
#
loop_
_entity_poly.entity_id
_entity_poly.type
_entity_poly.pdbx_seq_one_letter_code
_entity_poly.pdbx_strand_id
1 'polypeptide(L)'
;MNRKVILLCLIFLVPKDSLQIGKKECIVDLQKTTCFQHPESDLFEKAVVCIKKYEGWHSLKHFPYVGYGHRLLKEEAFDHRISEKFADSILRKDLRLKCELFRDFGSDSLILGTLAYNVGEYRLLGFGKKQKSTLIRKLEKGNRKIYDDYIAFCHYKGKVVPSIKKRRMEEYRLLFNCKNINNKSYDKCR
;
A
#
# COMPACT_ATOMS: atom_id res chain seq x y z
N MET A 1 -38.06 -12.88 28.90
CA MET A 1 -37.21 -13.85 29.61
C MET A 1 -35.74 -13.52 29.36
N ASN A 2 -35.11 -12.90 30.36
CA ASN A 2 -33.71 -12.44 30.30
C ASN A 2 -32.78 -13.59 30.63
N ARG A 3 -31.84 -13.89 29.73
CA ARG A 3 -30.68 -14.75 30.07
C ARG A 3 -29.44 -13.87 30.10
N LYS A 4 -29.03 -13.48 31.31
CA LYS A 4 -27.71 -12.93 31.63
C LYS A 4 -26.67 -14.06 31.51
N VAL A 5 -25.67 -13.87 30.62
CA VAL A 5 -24.49 -14.73 30.61
C VAL A 5 -23.48 -14.10 31.57
N ILE A 6 -23.21 -14.83 32.67
CA ILE A 6 -22.18 -14.46 33.65
C ILE A 6 -20.85 -15.00 33.13
N LEU A 7 -19.92 -14.07 32.83
CA LEU A 7 -18.54 -14.41 32.48
C LEU A 7 -17.74 -14.59 33.78
N LEU A 8 -17.34 -15.82 34.08
CA LEU A 8 -16.57 -16.21 35.25
C LEU A 8 -15.07 -15.90 34.99
N CYS A 9 -14.54 -14.86 35.63
CA CYS A 9 -13.11 -14.61 35.66
C CYS A 9 -12.43 -15.56 36.64
N LEU A 10 -11.68 -16.53 36.15
CA LEU A 10 -10.78 -17.35 36.95
C LEU A 10 -9.50 -16.54 37.24
N ILE A 11 -9.39 -16.07 38.49
CA ILE A 11 -8.16 -15.46 39.02
C ILE A 11 -7.22 -16.61 39.41
N PHE A 12 -6.15 -16.81 38.65
CA PHE A 12 -5.05 -17.67 39.09
C PHE A 12 -4.16 -16.89 40.08
N LEU A 13 -4.20 -17.33 41.32
CA LEU A 13 -3.24 -16.96 42.38
C LEU A 13 -1.89 -17.60 42.06
N VAL A 14 -0.86 -16.80 41.78
CA VAL A 14 0.53 -17.22 41.69
C VAL A 14 1.23 -16.90 43.01
N PRO A 15 1.94 -17.84 43.66
CA PRO A 15 2.62 -17.57 44.91
C PRO A 15 3.82 -16.64 44.73
N LYS A 16 3.96 -15.74 45.71
CA LYS A 16 5.14 -14.89 45.87
C LYS A 16 6.24 -15.72 46.49
N ASP A 17 7.27 -16.06 45.71
CA ASP A 17 8.59 -16.34 46.26
C ASP A 17 9.66 -16.06 45.21
N SER A 18 10.46 -15.06 45.58
CA SER A 18 11.84 -14.74 45.26
C SER A 18 12.47 -15.32 43.97
N LEU A 19 12.74 -14.44 43.00
CA LEU A 19 14.03 -14.44 42.29
C LEU A 19 14.36 -13.00 41.85
N GLN A 20 15.41 -12.45 42.46
CA GLN A 20 16.08 -11.26 41.99
C GLN A 20 16.73 -11.60 40.64
N ILE A 21 16.19 -11.10 39.55
CA ILE A 21 16.89 -11.07 38.26
C ILE A 21 17.00 -9.61 37.85
N GLY A 22 18.24 -9.23 37.67
CA GLY A 22 18.68 -7.85 37.42
C GLY A 22 17.90 -7.16 36.29
N LYS A 23 17.59 -5.90 36.55
CA LYS A 23 17.12 -4.93 35.53
C LYS A 23 18.22 -4.81 34.48
N LYS A 24 18.12 -5.56 33.39
CA LYS A 24 18.72 -5.18 32.11
C LYS A 24 17.73 -4.23 31.45
N GLU A 25 18.01 -2.95 31.61
CA GLU A 25 17.43 -1.92 30.77
C GLU A 25 17.76 -2.28 29.32
N CYS A 26 16.76 -2.69 28.54
CA CYS A 26 16.87 -2.70 27.09
C CYS A 26 16.90 -1.26 26.63
N ILE A 27 18.10 -0.66 26.63
CA ILE A 27 18.37 0.54 25.85
C ILE A 27 18.24 0.08 24.40
N VAL A 28 17.10 0.35 23.80
CA VAL A 28 16.91 0.24 22.35
C VAL A 28 17.77 1.33 21.74
N ASP A 29 18.95 0.94 21.26
CA ASP A 29 19.88 1.81 20.55
C ASP A 29 19.23 2.26 19.23
N LEU A 30 18.59 3.43 19.27
CA LEU A 30 17.93 4.09 18.14
C LEU A 30 18.91 4.61 17.07
N GLN A 31 20.22 4.32 17.18
CA GLN A 31 21.25 4.84 16.30
C GLN A 31 21.83 3.84 15.30
N LYS A 32 21.30 2.62 15.19
CA LYS A 32 21.69 1.66 14.14
C LYS A 32 20.55 1.36 13.16
N THR A 33 19.90 2.39 12.65
CA THR A 33 19.20 2.25 11.38
C THR A 33 20.21 2.44 10.27
N THR A 34 21.04 1.43 10.05
CA THR A 34 21.80 1.32 8.81
C THR A 34 20.82 1.37 7.67
N CYS A 35 20.89 2.45 6.88
CA CYS A 35 20.25 2.55 5.58
C CYS A 35 20.66 1.34 4.75
N PHE A 36 19.84 0.30 4.74
CA PHE A 36 19.90 -0.71 3.70
C PHE A 36 19.51 -0.02 2.39
N GLN A 37 20.52 0.38 1.62
CA GLN A 37 20.37 0.73 0.22
C GLN A 37 20.09 -0.56 -0.54
N HIS A 38 18.85 -1.03 -0.46
CA HIS A 38 18.38 -2.14 -1.26
C HIS A 38 17.95 -1.60 -2.65
N PRO A 39 18.19 -2.34 -3.75
CA PRO A 39 17.66 -1.96 -5.08
C PRO A 39 16.14 -1.74 -5.07
N GLU A 40 15.42 -2.35 -4.11
CA GLU A 40 13.99 -2.10 -3.85
C GLU A 40 13.70 -0.66 -3.40
N SER A 41 14.65 0.03 -2.76
CA SER A 41 14.48 1.42 -2.33
C SER A 41 14.30 2.36 -3.53
N ASP A 42 15.03 2.16 -4.62
CA ASP A 42 14.94 2.99 -5.83
C ASP A 42 13.57 2.86 -6.52
N LEU A 43 13.01 1.64 -6.62
CA LEU A 43 11.68 1.44 -7.20
C LEU A 43 10.58 2.02 -6.31
N PHE A 44 10.70 1.90 -4.99
CA PHE A 44 9.76 2.51 -4.06
C PHE A 44 9.78 4.04 -4.16
N GLU A 45 10.96 4.65 -4.24
CA GLU A 45 11.10 6.10 -4.47
C GLU A 45 10.48 6.54 -5.80
N LYS A 46 10.68 5.79 -6.87
CA LYS A 46 10.02 6.04 -8.16
C LYS A 46 8.49 5.98 -8.06
N ALA A 47 7.95 5.04 -7.28
CA ALA A 47 6.51 4.97 -7.03
C ALA A 47 6.02 6.19 -6.24
N VAL A 48 6.71 6.60 -5.17
CA VAL A 48 6.39 7.79 -4.38
C VAL A 48 6.38 9.05 -5.25
N VAL A 49 7.44 9.27 -6.04
CA VAL A 49 7.53 10.43 -6.96
C VAL A 49 6.39 10.40 -7.99
N CYS A 50 6.08 9.22 -8.55
CA CYS A 50 5.00 9.06 -9.50
C CYS A 50 3.63 9.40 -8.86
N ILE A 51 3.37 8.93 -7.65
CA ILE A 51 2.13 9.24 -6.91
C ILE A 51 2.03 10.75 -6.67
N LYS A 52 3.07 11.39 -6.12
CA LYS A 52 3.09 12.84 -5.87
C LYS A 52 2.77 13.64 -7.14
N LYS A 53 3.38 13.25 -8.27
CA LYS A 53 3.17 13.89 -9.58
C LYS A 53 1.71 13.88 -10.03
N TYR A 54 1.01 12.77 -9.81
CA TYR A 54 -0.35 12.58 -10.33
C TYR A 54 -1.46 12.93 -9.34
N GLU A 55 -1.23 12.76 -8.04
CA GLU A 55 -2.19 13.19 -7.02
C GLU A 55 -2.13 14.70 -6.79
N GLY A 56 -0.94 15.30 -6.85
CA GLY A 56 -0.74 16.70 -6.49
C GLY A 56 -1.02 16.96 -5.01
N TRP A 57 -1.12 18.26 -4.65
CA TRP A 57 -1.34 18.67 -3.27
C TRP A 57 -2.82 18.84 -2.94
N HIS A 58 -3.31 18.13 -1.92
CA HIS A 58 -4.67 18.24 -1.41
C HIS A 58 -4.72 19.24 -0.26
N SER A 59 -5.40 20.37 -0.49
CA SER A 59 -5.68 21.40 0.49
C SER A 59 -7.09 21.25 1.06
N LEU A 60 -7.54 22.17 1.94
CA LEU A 60 -8.86 22.16 2.58
C LEU A 60 -10.03 21.93 1.59
N LYS A 61 -9.96 22.47 0.38
CA LYS A 61 -11.00 22.27 -0.66
C LYS A 61 -11.20 20.82 -1.09
N HIS A 62 -10.24 19.95 -0.78
CA HIS A 62 -10.26 18.54 -1.13
C HIS A 62 -10.68 17.65 0.06
N PHE A 63 -11.10 18.28 1.19
CA PHE A 63 -11.53 17.53 2.38
C PHE A 63 -12.50 16.39 2.00
N PRO A 64 -12.36 15.19 2.53
CA PRO A 64 -11.47 14.75 3.62
C PRO A 64 -10.07 14.30 3.20
N TYR A 65 -9.58 14.67 2.04
CA TYR A 65 -8.25 14.29 1.56
C TYR A 65 -7.23 15.38 1.89
N VAL A 66 -6.02 14.97 2.31
CA VAL A 66 -4.93 15.87 2.70
C VAL A 66 -3.60 15.42 2.07
N GLY A 67 -2.65 16.35 1.94
CA GLY A 67 -1.32 16.09 1.42
C GLY A 67 -1.35 15.47 0.02
N TYR A 68 -0.86 14.26 -0.14
CA TYR A 68 -0.82 13.55 -1.43
C TYR A 68 -1.94 12.50 -1.56
N GLY A 69 -3.14 12.84 -1.10
CA GLY A 69 -4.32 12.00 -1.28
C GLY A 69 -4.65 11.07 -0.10
N HIS A 70 -4.02 11.29 1.06
CA HIS A 70 -4.41 10.60 2.28
C HIS A 70 -5.82 11.01 2.72
N ARG A 71 -6.69 10.02 2.95
CA ARG A 71 -8.02 10.28 3.50
C ARG A 71 -7.95 10.39 5.01
N LEU A 72 -8.20 11.58 5.54
CA LEU A 72 -8.20 11.85 6.97
C LEU A 72 -9.21 10.97 7.72
N LEU A 73 -8.75 10.28 8.75
CA LEU A 73 -9.58 9.45 9.62
C LEU A 73 -9.98 10.24 10.87
N LYS A 74 -11.09 9.85 11.49
CA LYS A 74 -11.61 10.54 12.70
C LYS A 74 -10.66 10.48 13.90
N GLU A 75 -9.87 9.42 13.96
CA GLU A 75 -8.95 9.13 15.07
C GLU A 75 -7.58 9.82 14.89
N GLU A 76 -7.34 10.46 13.74
CA GLU A 76 -6.07 11.13 13.46
C GLU A 76 -6.04 12.55 14.07
N ALA A 77 -4.96 12.83 14.80
CA ALA A 77 -4.76 14.08 15.55
C ALA A 77 -4.16 15.21 14.69
N PHE A 78 -4.34 15.20 13.36
CA PHE A 78 -3.88 16.23 12.45
C PHE A 78 -4.98 16.62 11.44
N ASP A 79 -4.81 17.76 10.79
CA ASP A 79 -5.75 18.30 9.82
C ASP A 79 -5.07 18.59 8.46
N HIS A 80 -5.72 19.37 7.59
CA HIS A 80 -5.20 19.76 6.27
C HIS A 80 -3.95 20.66 6.30
N ARG A 81 -3.58 21.21 7.48
CA ARG A 81 -2.43 22.13 7.66
C ARG A 81 -1.14 21.37 7.94
N ILE A 82 -0.91 20.27 7.27
CA ILE A 82 0.29 19.47 7.43
C ILE A 82 1.45 20.00 6.57
N SER A 83 2.68 19.78 7.02
CA SER A 83 3.87 20.08 6.23
C SER A 83 4.05 19.09 5.10
N GLU A 84 4.79 19.48 4.05
CA GLU A 84 5.12 18.58 2.94
C GLU A 84 5.89 17.34 3.43
N LYS A 85 6.84 17.52 4.35
CA LYS A 85 7.60 16.43 4.97
C LYS A 85 6.69 15.42 5.68
N PHE A 86 5.68 15.93 6.41
CA PHE A 86 4.73 15.07 7.10
C PHE A 86 3.80 14.36 6.11
N ALA A 87 3.31 15.06 5.09
CA ALA A 87 2.51 14.46 4.01
C ALA A 87 3.29 13.36 3.25
N ASP A 88 4.60 13.56 3.01
CA ASP A 88 5.47 12.53 2.43
C ASP A 88 5.56 11.30 3.31
N SER A 89 5.71 11.48 4.63
CA SER A 89 5.77 10.35 5.58
C SER A 89 4.46 9.55 5.59
N ILE A 90 3.31 10.23 5.55
CA ILE A 90 1.99 9.61 5.47
C ILE A 90 1.83 8.84 4.15
N LEU A 91 2.15 9.46 3.01
CA LEU A 91 2.11 8.81 1.71
C LEU A 91 2.92 7.50 1.71
N ARG A 92 4.15 7.54 2.23
CA ARG A 92 5.01 6.35 2.33
C ARG A 92 4.40 5.26 3.20
N LYS A 93 3.85 5.64 4.35
CA LYS A 93 3.12 4.72 5.23
C LYS A 93 1.95 4.06 4.50
N ASP A 94 1.10 4.87 3.87
CA ASP A 94 -0.08 4.39 3.15
C ASP A 94 0.29 3.48 1.99
N LEU A 95 1.32 3.85 1.22
CA LEU A 95 1.80 3.01 0.11
C LEU A 95 2.33 1.67 0.60
N ARG A 96 3.10 1.63 1.71
CA ARG A 96 3.55 0.36 2.31
C ARG A 96 2.37 -0.51 2.74
N LEU A 97 1.36 0.08 3.39
CA LEU A 97 0.14 -0.65 3.76
C LEU A 97 -0.59 -1.22 2.54
N LYS A 98 -0.64 -0.46 1.42
CA LYS A 98 -1.21 -0.99 0.18
C LYS A 98 -0.36 -2.11 -0.42
N CYS A 99 0.98 -2.00 -0.41
CA CYS A 99 1.87 -3.06 -0.89
C CYS A 99 1.73 -4.34 -0.06
N GLU A 100 1.55 -4.23 1.25
CA GLU A 100 1.37 -5.38 2.15
C GLU A 100 0.14 -6.22 1.79
N LEU A 101 -0.94 -5.60 1.31
CA LEU A 101 -2.12 -6.33 0.82
C LEU A 101 -1.81 -7.24 -0.39
N PHE A 102 -0.71 -6.99 -1.07
CA PHE A 102 -0.28 -7.72 -2.27
C PHE A 102 1.06 -8.44 -2.08
N ARG A 103 1.51 -8.67 -0.83
CA ARG A 103 2.81 -9.30 -0.54
C ARG A 103 3.00 -10.65 -1.21
N ASP A 104 1.91 -11.42 -1.35
CA ASP A 104 1.94 -12.75 -1.98
C ASP A 104 2.26 -12.71 -3.48
N PHE A 105 2.21 -11.53 -4.10
CA PHE A 105 2.63 -11.31 -5.49
C PHE A 105 4.13 -10.97 -5.63
N GLY A 106 4.88 -11.02 -4.52
CA GLY A 106 6.34 -10.81 -4.52
C GLY A 106 6.73 -9.46 -5.13
N SER A 107 7.56 -9.48 -6.19
CA SER A 107 8.04 -8.27 -6.87
C SER A 107 6.94 -7.40 -7.49
N ASP A 108 5.74 -7.93 -7.69
CA ASP A 108 4.62 -7.18 -8.23
C ASP A 108 3.81 -6.44 -7.16
N SER A 109 4.11 -6.66 -5.86
CA SER A 109 3.41 -6.01 -4.74
C SER A 109 3.45 -4.48 -4.84
N LEU A 110 4.57 -3.91 -5.28
CA LEU A 110 4.74 -2.45 -5.39
C LEU A 110 3.86 -1.84 -6.50
N ILE A 111 3.83 -2.43 -7.69
CA ILE A 111 2.99 -1.92 -8.78
C ILE A 111 1.50 -2.08 -8.45
N LEU A 112 1.11 -3.18 -7.80
CA LEU A 112 -0.26 -3.41 -7.35
C LEU A 112 -0.65 -2.46 -6.21
N GLY A 113 0.23 -2.23 -5.24
CA GLY A 113 0.05 -1.26 -4.16
C GLY A 113 -0.10 0.16 -4.69
N THR A 114 0.72 0.56 -5.67
CA THR A 114 0.65 1.86 -6.35
C THR A 114 -0.68 2.03 -7.08
N LEU A 115 -1.15 1.00 -7.78
CA LEU A 115 -2.46 1.03 -8.41
C LEU A 115 -3.59 1.13 -7.37
N ALA A 116 -3.52 0.32 -6.30
CA ALA A 116 -4.51 0.31 -5.23
C ALA A 116 -4.57 1.64 -4.46
N TYR A 117 -3.45 2.36 -4.33
CA TYR A 117 -3.40 3.69 -3.74
C TYR A 117 -4.37 4.66 -4.44
N ASN A 118 -4.45 4.59 -5.76
CA ASN A 118 -5.32 5.47 -6.55
C ASN A 118 -6.75 4.93 -6.73
N VAL A 119 -6.91 3.63 -7.05
CA VAL A 119 -8.22 3.08 -7.43
C VAL A 119 -8.93 2.36 -6.28
N GLY A 120 -8.26 2.15 -5.16
CA GLY A 120 -8.71 1.35 -4.02
C GLY A 120 -8.49 -0.16 -4.23
N GLU A 121 -8.14 -0.87 -3.16
CA GLU A 121 -7.84 -2.30 -3.15
C GLU A 121 -9.02 -3.16 -3.58
N TYR A 122 -10.24 -2.78 -3.23
CA TYR A 122 -11.45 -3.55 -3.57
C TYR A 122 -11.75 -3.59 -5.08
N ARG A 123 -11.19 -2.67 -5.86
CA ARG A 123 -11.29 -2.75 -7.33
C ARG A 123 -10.37 -3.81 -7.90
N LEU A 124 -9.31 -4.18 -7.19
CA LEU A 124 -8.38 -5.22 -7.59
C LEU A 124 -8.78 -6.57 -6.99
N LEU A 125 -8.89 -6.64 -5.66
CA LEU A 125 -9.09 -7.88 -4.91
C LEU A 125 -10.55 -8.35 -4.89
N GLY A 126 -11.50 -7.48 -5.29
CA GLY A 126 -12.93 -7.73 -5.10
C GLY A 126 -13.37 -7.51 -3.64
N PHE A 127 -14.67 -7.51 -3.41
CA PHE A 127 -15.26 -7.46 -2.08
C PHE A 127 -16.74 -7.87 -2.14
N GLY A 128 -17.19 -8.70 -1.21
CA GLY A 128 -18.55 -9.23 -1.20
C GLY A 128 -18.87 -10.00 -2.50
N LYS A 129 -19.87 -9.57 -3.25
CA LYS A 129 -20.25 -10.18 -4.54
C LYS A 129 -19.34 -9.78 -5.72
N LYS A 130 -18.48 -8.78 -5.53
CA LYS A 130 -17.59 -8.30 -6.59
C LYS A 130 -16.34 -9.18 -6.69
N GLN A 131 -16.15 -9.77 -7.86
CA GLN A 131 -15.00 -10.64 -8.13
C GLN A 131 -13.69 -9.86 -8.22
N LYS A 132 -12.56 -10.58 -8.03
CA LYS A 132 -11.22 -10.09 -8.32
C LYS A 132 -11.13 -9.62 -9.78
N SER A 133 -10.33 -8.56 -9.99
CA SER A 133 -10.07 -8.04 -11.33
C SER A 133 -9.38 -9.10 -12.22
N THR A 134 -9.50 -8.92 -13.54
CA THR A 134 -8.79 -9.78 -14.51
C THR A 134 -7.28 -9.70 -14.31
N LEU A 135 -6.76 -8.52 -13.96
CA LEU A 135 -5.36 -8.31 -13.60
C LEU A 135 -4.89 -9.28 -12.51
N ILE A 136 -5.58 -9.30 -11.37
CA ILE A 136 -5.24 -10.18 -10.23
C ILE A 136 -5.37 -11.65 -10.62
N ARG A 137 -6.46 -12.04 -11.27
CA ARG A 137 -6.68 -13.43 -11.69
C ARG A 137 -5.62 -13.93 -12.68
N LYS A 138 -5.08 -13.06 -13.54
CA LYS A 138 -3.95 -13.39 -14.44
C LYS A 138 -2.66 -13.61 -13.66
N LEU A 139 -2.33 -12.72 -12.74
CA LEU A 139 -1.12 -12.83 -11.92
C LEU A 139 -1.15 -14.09 -11.02
N GLU A 140 -2.30 -14.40 -10.41
CA GLU A 140 -2.48 -15.65 -9.63
C GLU A 140 -2.22 -16.93 -10.43
N LYS A 141 -2.45 -16.87 -11.76
CA LYS A 141 -2.15 -17.97 -12.68
C LYS A 141 -0.74 -17.90 -13.27
N GLY A 142 0.13 -17.02 -12.77
CA GLY A 142 1.47 -16.81 -13.29
C GLY A 142 1.53 -16.12 -14.67
N ASN A 143 0.39 -15.62 -15.17
CA ASN A 143 0.35 -14.94 -16.45
C ASN A 143 0.74 -13.46 -16.28
N ARG A 144 1.90 -13.09 -16.81
CA ARG A 144 2.46 -11.72 -16.71
C ARG A 144 2.12 -10.81 -17.91
N LYS A 145 1.32 -11.28 -18.88
CA LYS A 145 0.79 -10.43 -19.95
C LYS A 145 -0.40 -9.62 -19.43
N ILE A 146 -0.11 -8.58 -18.64
CA ILE A 146 -1.08 -7.80 -17.88
C ILE A 146 -1.15 -6.32 -18.28
N TYR A 147 -0.42 -5.92 -19.32
CA TYR A 147 -0.36 -4.51 -19.74
C TYR A 147 -1.76 -3.92 -19.97
N ASP A 148 -2.55 -4.55 -20.83
CA ASP A 148 -3.88 -4.05 -21.15
C ASP A 148 -4.82 -4.05 -19.96
N ASP A 149 -4.74 -5.08 -19.10
CA ASP A 149 -5.53 -5.16 -17.86
C ASP A 149 -5.16 -4.04 -16.88
N TYR A 150 -3.86 -3.68 -16.80
CA TYR A 150 -3.40 -2.57 -15.98
C TYR A 150 -3.84 -1.21 -16.54
N ILE A 151 -3.68 -1.00 -17.84
CA ILE A 151 -4.09 0.24 -18.52
C ILE A 151 -5.61 0.42 -18.45
N ALA A 152 -6.41 -0.65 -18.44
CA ALA A 152 -7.86 -0.58 -18.32
C ALA A 152 -8.36 0.15 -17.06
N PHE A 153 -7.52 0.30 -16.01
CA PHE A 153 -7.84 1.13 -14.84
C PHE A 153 -7.79 2.65 -15.12
N CYS A 154 -8.06 3.06 -16.36
CA CYS A 154 -8.12 4.46 -16.79
C CYS A 154 -9.55 4.96 -17.09
N HIS A 155 -10.59 4.18 -16.75
CA HIS A 155 -11.97 4.55 -17.03
C HIS A 155 -12.64 5.25 -15.83
N TYR A 156 -13.38 6.32 -16.14
CA TYR A 156 -14.30 6.99 -15.21
C TYR A 156 -15.68 7.07 -15.85
N LYS A 157 -16.73 6.59 -15.18
CA LYS A 157 -18.10 6.51 -15.71
C LYS A 157 -18.17 5.89 -17.11
N GLY A 158 -17.43 4.80 -17.34
CA GLY A 158 -17.37 4.06 -18.60
C GLY A 158 -16.56 4.71 -19.73
N LYS A 159 -16.01 5.93 -19.53
CA LYS A 159 -15.19 6.63 -20.52
C LYS A 159 -13.72 6.59 -20.14
N VAL A 160 -12.86 6.45 -21.15
CA VAL A 160 -11.39 6.58 -20.97
C VAL A 160 -11.05 8.02 -20.61
N VAL A 161 -10.26 8.19 -19.54
CA VAL A 161 -9.70 9.48 -19.12
C VAL A 161 -8.24 9.54 -19.56
N PRO A 162 -7.85 10.40 -20.53
CA PRO A 162 -6.52 10.41 -21.10
C PRO A 162 -5.40 10.63 -20.05
N SER A 163 -5.61 11.52 -19.08
CA SER A 163 -4.63 11.78 -18.01
C SER A 163 -4.41 10.55 -17.12
N ILE A 164 -5.48 9.81 -16.78
CA ILE A 164 -5.37 8.58 -16.01
C ILE A 164 -4.70 7.49 -16.85
N LYS A 165 -5.00 7.39 -18.16
CA LYS A 165 -4.33 6.45 -19.06
C LYS A 165 -2.82 6.72 -19.09
N LYS A 166 -2.40 8.00 -19.25
CA LYS A 166 -0.99 8.40 -19.21
C LYS A 166 -0.33 7.98 -17.88
N ARG A 167 -1.02 8.19 -16.76
CA ARG A 167 -0.54 7.75 -15.44
C ARG A 167 -0.30 6.24 -15.41
N ARG A 168 -1.28 5.42 -15.85
CA ARG A 168 -1.15 3.95 -15.86
C ARG A 168 0.03 3.49 -16.70
N MET A 169 0.22 4.10 -17.88
CA MET A 169 1.36 3.79 -18.75
C MET A 169 2.70 4.11 -18.09
N GLU A 170 2.80 5.25 -17.40
CA GLU A 170 4.03 5.65 -16.70
C GLU A 170 4.30 4.73 -15.49
N GLU A 171 3.29 4.45 -14.66
CA GLU A 171 3.42 3.51 -13.53
C GLU A 171 3.88 2.13 -14.00
N TYR A 172 3.25 1.60 -15.06
CA TYR A 172 3.62 0.30 -15.61
C TYR A 172 5.07 0.26 -16.10
N ARG A 173 5.49 1.28 -16.87
CA ARG A 173 6.86 1.41 -17.38
C ARG A 173 7.91 1.49 -16.27
N LEU A 174 7.58 2.22 -15.19
CA LEU A 174 8.52 2.44 -14.08
C LEU A 174 8.64 1.23 -13.14
N LEU A 175 7.52 0.56 -12.86
CA LEU A 175 7.41 -0.36 -11.73
C LEU A 175 7.26 -1.83 -12.13
N PHE A 176 6.77 -2.12 -13.36
CA PHE A 176 6.60 -3.50 -13.78
C PHE A 176 7.91 -4.10 -14.26
N ASN A 177 8.38 -5.14 -13.55
CA ASN A 177 9.61 -5.82 -13.92
C ASN A 177 9.36 -6.95 -14.93
N CYS A 178 9.63 -6.68 -16.21
CA CYS A 178 9.50 -7.67 -17.27
C CYS A 178 10.62 -8.72 -17.27
N LYS A 179 11.68 -8.59 -16.45
CA LYS A 179 12.86 -9.49 -16.47
C LYS A 179 12.56 -10.95 -16.06
N ASN A 180 11.41 -11.20 -15.43
CA ASN A 180 10.97 -12.56 -15.10
C ASN A 180 10.27 -13.29 -16.26
N ILE A 181 10.20 -12.70 -17.45
CA ILE A 181 9.78 -13.36 -18.68
C ILE A 181 11.07 -13.65 -19.46
N ASN A 182 11.53 -14.89 -19.42
CA ASN A 182 12.70 -15.42 -20.13
C ASN A 182 13.27 -14.49 -21.21
N ASN A 183 14.36 -13.84 -20.93
CA ASN A 183 15.43 -13.20 -21.72
C ASN A 183 15.16 -12.81 -23.20
N LYS A 184 13.94 -12.54 -23.66
CA LYS A 184 13.67 -12.09 -25.02
C LYS A 184 12.77 -10.85 -25.03
N SER A 185 13.45 -9.74 -25.32
CA SER A 185 12.95 -8.43 -25.78
C SER A 185 11.90 -7.67 -24.96
N TYR A 186 12.29 -6.46 -24.59
CA TYR A 186 11.44 -5.38 -24.03
C TYR A 186 10.19 -5.06 -24.88
N ASP A 187 10.22 -5.37 -26.17
CA ASP A 187 9.13 -5.10 -27.12
C ASP A 187 7.93 -6.05 -27.01
N LYS A 188 8.01 -7.11 -26.22
CA LYS A 188 6.91 -8.10 -26.04
C LYS A 188 6.01 -7.81 -24.83
N CYS A 189 6.27 -6.78 -24.04
CA CYS A 189 5.42 -6.37 -22.91
C CYS A 189 4.37 -5.33 -23.27
N ARG A 190 4.34 -4.91 -24.55
CA ARG A 190 3.25 -4.10 -25.13
C ARG A 190 2.14 -4.99 -25.67
#